data_40eaaed8e925087a4aeafc4bf9f32c18
#
_entry.id   40eaaed8e925087a4aeafc4bf9f32c18
#
_cell.length_a   1.000
_cell.length_b   1.000
_cell.length_c   1.000
_cell.angle_alpha   90.00
_cell.angle_beta   90.00
_cell.angle_gamma   90.00
#
_symmetry.space_group_name_H-M   'P 1'
#
loop_
_entity.id
_entity.type
_entity.pdbx_description
1 polymer ?
#
loop_
_entity_poly.entity_id
_entity_poly.type
_entity_poly.pdbx_seq_one_letter_code
_entity_poly.pdbx_strand_id
1 'polypeptide(L)'
;MSNNKHNIDKPGGDVTTTIYKKNIFSIVKKYNNPDEFDKYRRLWTKSYELGEVPKFPIQLDFELNYSCNFRCPMCTWSEESTKGIGKETWFDFDVFKEVIDDGVAKGLKVIRMNYINEPLIRPDIFKFIKYARDAGILDIYFSTNGSL
;
A
#
# COMPACT_ATOMS: atom_id res chain seq x y z
N MET A 1 -6.93 -38.09 16.44
CA MET A 1 -6.03 -37.02 15.98
C MET A 1 -6.87 -35.98 15.25
N SER A 2 -7.27 -34.93 15.94
CA SER A 2 -8.16 -33.90 15.42
C SER A 2 -7.35 -32.89 14.60
N ASN A 3 -7.67 -32.77 13.31
CA ASN A 3 -7.15 -31.76 12.43
C ASN A 3 -7.65 -30.35 12.87
N ASN A 4 -6.87 -29.67 13.67
CA ASN A 4 -7.05 -28.24 13.92
C ASN A 4 -6.57 -27.47 12.67
N LYS A 5 -7.41 -27.35 11.66
CA LYS A 5 -7.25 -26.32 10.64
C LYS A 5 -7.45 -24.98 11.35
N HIS A 6 -6.38 -24.26 11.63
CA HIS A 6 -6.47 -22.87 12.02
C HIS A 6 -7.18 -22.12 10.90
N ASN A 7 -8.42 -21.76 11.18
CA ASN A 7 -9.23 -20.93 10.30
C ASN A 7 -8.67 -19.49 10.40
N ILE A 8 -7.76 -19.14 9.51
CA ILE A 8 -7.08 -17.84 9.44
C ILE A 8 -8.09 -16.74 9.04
N ASP A 9 -9.28 -17.11 8.58
CA ASP A 9 -10.36 -16.21 8.20
C ASP A 9 -11.20 -15.67 9.37
N LYS A 10 -10.87 -16.03 10.61
CA LYS A 10 -11.44 -15.34 11.76
C LYS A 10 -10.49 -14.20 12.14
N PRO A 11 -10.72 -12.96 11.66
CA PRO A 11 -10.10 -11.84 12.32
C PRO A 11 -10.58 -11.87 13.76
N GLY A 12 -9.67 -12.01 14.70
CA GLY A 12 -9.92 -11.77 16.13
C GLY A 12 -10.22 -10.29 16.33
N GLY A 13 -11.13 -9.76 15.56
CA GLY A 13 -11.52 -8.37 15.46
C GLY A 13 -13.03 -8.28 15.54
N ASP A 14 -13.46 -7.29 16.24
CA ASP A 14 -14.80 -6.77 16.34
C ASP A 14 -15.53 -6.82 14.99
N VAL A 15 -16.82 -7.08 15.03
CA VAL A 15 -17.76 -7.09 13.88
C VAL A 15 -17.62 -5.81 13.04
N THR A 16 -17.33 -4.69 13.67
CA THR A 16 -17.07 -3.38 13.06
C THR A 16 -15.93 -3.45 12.05
N THR A 17 -14.81 -4.09 12.38
CA THR A 17 -13.65 -4.19 11.48
C THR A 17 -13.98 -5.01 10.23
N THR A 18 -14.81 -6.03 10.35
CA THR A 18 -15.25 -6.86 9.22
C THR A 18 -16.18 -6.10 8.28
N ILE A 19 -17.06 -5.25 8.83
CA ILE A 19 -17.98 -4.41 8.05
C ILE A 19 -17.20 -3.36 7.27
N TYR A 20 -16.22 -2.69 7.90
CA TYR A 20 -15.35 -1.70 7.23
C TYR A 20 -14.57 -2.33 6.07
N LYS A 21 -13.95 -3.48 6.24
CA LYS A 21 -13.23 -4.18 5.17
C LYS A 21 -14.14 -4.48 3.98
N LYS A 22 -15.33 -5.03 4.22
CA LYS A 22 -16.30 -5.32 3.14
C LYS A 22 -16.72 -4.06 2.39
N ASN A 23 -16.96 -2.96 3.09
CA ASN A 23 -17.40 -1.71 2.46
C ASN A 23 -16.28 -1.05 1.64
N ILE A 24 -15.05 -1.01 2.15
CA ILE A 24 -13.91 -0.45 1.42
C ILE A 24 -13.67 -1.24 0.14
N PHE A 25 -13.61 -2.55 0.19
CA PHE A 25 -13.42 -3.37 -1.01
C PHE A 25 -14.55 -3.23 -2.02
N SER A 26 -15.80 -3.09 -1.58
CA SER A 26 -16.93 -2.85 -2.49
C SER A 26 -16.83 -1.48 -3.19
N ILE A 27 -16.35 -0.48 -2.48
CA ILE A 27 -16.11 0.86 -3.03
C ILE A 27 -14.97 0.81 -4.05
N VAL A 28 -13.81 0.27 -3.67
CA VAL A 28 -12.65 0.16 -4.56
C VAL A 28 -13.01 -0.64 -5.82
N LYS A 29 -13.72 -1.75 -5.68
CA LYS A 29 -14.20 -2.56 -6.80
C LYS A 29 -15.12 -1.78 -7.74
N LYS A 30 -15.97 -0.90 -7.21
CA LYS A 30 -16.87 -0.06 -8.02
C LYS A 30 -16.13 0.90 -8.97
N TYR A 31 -14.95 1.37 -8.57
CA TYR A 31 -14.16 2.33 -9.32
C TYR A 31 -13.04 1.72 -10.17
N ASN A 32 -12.92 0.38 -10.14
CA ASN A 32 -11.97 -0.39 -10.95
C ASN A 32 -12.72 -1.33 -11.90
N ASN A 33 -11.97 -2.01 -12.78
CA ASN A 33 -12.49 -3.18 -13.48
C ASN A 33 -12.75 -4.31 -12.45
N PRO A 34 -14.02 -4.72 -12.22
CA PRO A 34 -14.34 -5.67 -11.16
C PRO A 34 -13.63 -7.03 -11.32
N ASP A 35 -13.47 -7.51 -12.56
CA ASP A 35 -12.89 -8.82 -12.83
C ASP A 35 -11.37 -8.80 -12.60
N GLU A 36 -10.69 -7.74 -13.00
CA GLU A 36 -9.26 -7.57 -12.71
C GLU A 36 -8.99 -7.40 -11.23
N PHE A 37 -9.84 -6.64 -10.54
CA PHE A 37 -9.73 -6.48 -9.09
C PHE A 37 -9.90 -7.82 -8.37
N ASP A 38 -10.91 -8.62 -8.72
CA ASP A 38 -11.13 -9.93 -8.12
C ASP A 38 -9.98 -10.91 -8.45
N LYS A 39 -9.44 -10.85 -9.67
CA LYS A 39 -8.26 -11.64 -10.07
C LYS A 39 -7.04 -11.27 -9.23
N TYR A 40 -6.78 -10.00 -9.07
CA TYR A 40 -5.70 -9.49 -8.23
C TYR A 40 -5.87 -9.94 -6.77
N ARG A 41 -7.07 -9.82 -6.20
CA ARG A 41 -7.34 -10.22 -4.82
C ARG A 41 -7.15 -11.73 -4.60
N ARG A 42 -7.56 -12.55 -5.55
CA ARG A 42 -7.31 -14.02 -5.50
C ARG A 42 -5.81 -14.33 -5.52
N LEU A 43 -5.04 -13.65 -6.38
CA LEU A 43 -3.59 -13.83 -6.43
C LEU A 43 -2.92 -13.40 -5.12
N TRP A 44 -3.35 -12.28 -4.55
CA TRP A 44 -2.89 -11.80 -3.24
C TRP A 44 -3.08 -12.87 -2.15
N THR A 45 -4.29 -13.43 -2.05
CA THR A 45 -4.60 -14.46 -1.05
C THR A 45 -3.74 -15.70 -1.25
N LYS A 46 -3.61 -16.18 -2.49
CA LYS A 46 -2.77 -17.35 -2.79
C LYS A 46 -1.29 -17.13 -2.47
N SER A 47 -0.76 -15.95 -2.76
CA SER A 47 0.64 -15.60 -2.46
C SER A 47 0.87 -15.52 -0.95
N TYR A 48 -0.06 -14.96 -0.20
CA TYR A 48 -0.01 -14.91 1.25
C TYR A 48 -0.03 -16.30 1.89
N GLU A 49 -0.82 -17.23 1.33
CA GLU A 49 -0.90 -18.64 1.76
C GLU A 49 0.28 -19.48 1.27
N LEU A 50 1.28 -18.87 0.63
CA LEU A 50 2.43 -19.55 0.00
C LEU A 50 2.03 -20.60 -1.06
N GLY A 51 0.80 -20.47 -1.60
CA GLY A 51 0.28 -21.37 -2.62
C GLY A 51 0.72 -21.01 -4.04
N GLU A 52 1.07 -19.74 -4.28
CA GLU A 52 1.51 -19.27 -5.57
C GLU A 52 2.45 -18.07 -5.40
N VAL A 53 3.65 -18.14 -5.95
CA VAL A 53 4.61 -17.04 -5.95
C VAL A 53 4.59 -16.39 -7.32
N PRO A 54 4.17 -15.12 -7.43
CA PRO A 54 4.17 -14.40 -8.70
C PRO A 54 5.60 -14.12 -9.16
N LYS A 55 5.80 -14.04 -10.48
CA LYS A 55 7.13 -13.73 -11.08
C LYS A 55 7.63 -12.33 -10.75
N PHE A 56 6.73 -11.42 -10.43
CA PHE A 56 7.00 -10.04 -10.02
C PHE A 56 6.17 -9.71 -8.79
N PRO A 57 6.64 -8.86 -7.87
CA PRO A 57 5.86 -8.45 -6.72
C PRO A 57 4.50 -7.88 -7.11
N ILE A 58 3.45 -8.33 -6.41
CA ILE A 58 2.09 -7.80 -6.62
C ILE A 58 1.99 -6.38 -6.07
N GLN A 59 2.77 -6.08 -5.03
CA GLN A 59 2.82 -4.79 -4.35
C GLN A 59 4.24 -4.26 -4.29
N LEU A 60 4.38 -2.93 -4.47
CA LEU A 60 5.57 -2.17 -4.12
C LEU A 60 5.22 -1.08 -3.12
N ASP A 61 6.12 -0.85 -2.17
CA ASP A 61 6.03 0.23 -1.21
C ASP A 61 7.02 1.34 -1.61
N PHE A 62 6.51 2.57 -1.72
CA PHE A 62 7.28 3.76 -2.04
C PHE A 62 7.36 4.68 -0.84
N GLU A 63 8.56 5.10 -0.46
CA GLU A 63 8.77 6.17 0.50
C GLU A 63 8.94 7.48 -0.28
N LEU A 64 7.84 8.20 -0.54
CA LEU A 64 7.83 9.36 -1.46
C LEU A 64 8.51 10.60 -0.89
N ASN A 65 8.63 10.70 0.41
CA ASN A 65 9.37 11.73 1.13
C ASN A 65 9.89 11.13 2.44
N TYR A 66 10.95 11.69 2.98
CA TYR A 66 11.50 11.22 4.24
C TYR A 66 11.31 12.26 5.34
N SER A 67 10.04 12.63 5.59
CA SER A 67 9.67 13.59 6.63
C SER A 67 8.30 13.28 7.25
N CYS A 68 8.11 13.69 8.49
CA CYS A 68 6.85 13.62 9.20
C CYS A 68 6.74 14.81 10.15
N ASN A 69 5.57 15.42 10.24
CA ASN A 69 5.28 16.53 11.16
C ASN A 69 4.95 16.07 12.58
N PHE A 70 4.81 14.75 12.82
CA PHE A 70 4.65 14.17 14.15
C PHE A 70 5.94 13.53 14.65
N ARG A 71 5.99 13.33 15.99
CA ARG A 71 7.06 12.64 16.72
C ARG A 71 6.41 11.65 17.69
N CYS A 72 5.75 10.62 17.13
CA CYS A 72 5.08 9.60 17.92
C CYS A 72 6.11 8.77 18.70
N PRO A 73 5.93 8.56 20.01
CA PRO A 73 6.94 7.88 20.85
C PRO A 73 7.31 6.47 20.40
N MET A 74 6.38 5.75 19.73
CA MET A 74 6.57 4.39 19.24
C MET A 74 7.12 4.33 17.80
N CYS A 75 7.29 5.47 17.12
CA CYS A 75 7.69 5.50 15.73
C CYS A 75 9.21 5.60 15.60
N THR A 76 9.78 4.78 14.72
CA THR A 76 11.23 4.80 14.44
C THR A 76 11.68 6.15 13.86
N TRP A 77 10.80 6.91 13.21
CA TRP A 77 11.07 8.28 12.78
C TRP A 77 11.43 9.23 13.94
N SER A 78 10.88 8.96 15.12
CA SER A 78 11.12 9.78 16.32
C SER A 78 12.45 9.47 17.00
N GLU A 79 13.11 8.38 16.66
CA GLU A 79 14.37 7.96 17.25
C GLU A 79 15.51 8.94 16.89
N GLU A 80 16.46 9.13 17.82
CA GLU A 80 17.58 10.05 17.60
C GLU A 80 18.49 9.66 16.44
N SER A 81 18.62 8.35 16.18
CA SER A 81 19.39 7.81 15.06
C SER A 81 18.85 8.23 13.69
N THR A 82 17.56 8.57 13.60
CA THR A 82 16.92 9.03 12.36
C THR A 82 16.96 10.54 12.19
N LYS A 83 17.33 11.30 13.23
CA LYS A 83 17.42 12.78 13.18
C LYS A 83 18.40 13.30 12.14
N GLY A 84 19.39 12.51 11.75
CA GLY A 84 20.37 12.87 10.71
C GLY A 84 19.96 12.56 9.28
N ILE A 85 18.92 11.73 9.10
CA ILE A 85 18.50 11.26 7.77
C ILE A 85 17.42 12.18 7.17
N GLY A 86 16.97 13.18 7.88
CA GLY A 86 15.77 13.93 7.59
C GLY A 86 15.95 15.29 6.94
N LYS A 87 16.93 15.48 6.08
CA LYS A 87 16.79 16.55 5.09
C LYS A 87 15.80 16.06 4.06
N GLU A 88 14.78 16.88 3.79
CA GLU A 88 13.69 16.63 2.85
C GLU A 88 14.19 16.00 1.55
N THR A 89 14.27 14.69 1.52
CA THR A 89 14.57 13.94 0.30
C THR A 89 13.22 13.56 -0.31
N TRP A 90 13.00 14.09 -1.48
CA TRP A 90 11.80 13.82 -2.26
C TRP A 90 12.10 12.74 -3.29
N PHE A 91 11.27 11.72 -3.35
CA PHE A 91 11.39 10.71 -4.39
C PHE A 91 11.16 11.35 -5.76
N ASP A 92 12.03 11.08 -6.70
CA ASP A 92 11.96 11.66 -8.05
C ASP A 92 10.74 11.11 -8.82
N PHE A 93 10.02 11.99 -9.51
CA PHE A 93 8.80 11.61 -10.21
C PHE A 93 9.09 10.83 -11.50
N ASP A 94 10.19 11.12 -12.20
CA ASP A 94 10.51 10.41 -13.43
C ASP A 94 10.97 8.99 -13.12
N VAL A 95 11.78 8.81 -12.07
CA VAL A 95 12.10 7.47 -11.53
C VAL A 95 10.84 6.72 -11.10
N PHE A 96 9.89 7.41 -10.45
CA PHE A 96 8.61 6.78 -10.08
C PHE A 96 7.86 6.27 -11.31
N LYS A 97 7.80 7.06 -12.38
CA LYS A 97 7.14 6.66 -13.63
C LYS A 97 7.77 5.41 -14.22
N GLU A 98 9.11 5.41 -14.33
CA GLU A 98 9.85 4.25 -14.86
C GLU A 98 9.55 2.97 -14.07
N VAL A 99 9.54 3.06 -12.73
CA VAL A 99 9.24 1.91 -11.86
C VAL A 99 7.79 1.45 -12.01
N ILE A 100 6.83 2.37 -12.12
CA ILE A 100 5.41 2.04 -12.30
C ILE A 100 5.19 1.39 -13.65
N ASP A 101 5.72 1.94 -14.73
CA ASP A 101 5.54 1.43 -16.09
C ASP A 101 6.13 0.02 -16.23
N ASP A 102 7.36 -0.17 -15.75
CA ASP A 102 8.01 -1.48 -15.73
C ASP A 102 7.26 -2.49 -14.84
N GLY A 103 6.84 -2.03 -13.66
CA GLY A 103 6.09 -2.85 -12.71
C GLY A 103 4.75 -3.31 -13.27
N VAL A 104 3.96 -2.41 -13.86
CA VAL A 104 2.65 -2.73 -14.45
C VAL A 104 2.80 -3.73 -15.59
N ALA A 105 3.81 -3.55 -16.46
CA ALA A 105 4.11 -4.48 -17.54
C ALA A 105 4.44 -5.90 -17.02
N LYS A 106 4.96 -6.03 -15.79
CA LYS A 106 5.32 -7.28 -15.13
C LYS A 106 4.25 -7.83 -14.18
N GLY A 107 3.13 -7.10 -14.00
CA GLY A 107 2.01 -7.57 -13.18
C GLY A 107 1.85 -6.89 -11.82
N LEU A 108 2.54 -5.78 -11.55
CA LEU A 108 2.29 -4.93 -10.38
C LEU A 108 0.83 -4.46 -10.36
N LYS A 109 0.14 -4.59 -9.23
CA LYS A 109 -1.27 -4.23 -9.08
C LYS A 109 -1.53 -3.28 -7.93
N VAL A 110 -0.61 -3.22 -6.97
CA VAL A 110 -0.78 -2.46 -5.74
C VAL A 110 0.44 -1.61 -5.47
N ILE A 111 0.22 -0.40 -5.00
CA ILE A 111 1.28 0.41 -4.40
C ILE A 111 0.84 0.96 -3.04
N ARG A 112 1.79 0.97 -2.12
CA ARG A 112 1.72 1.73 -0.89
C ARG A 112 2.63 2.94 -1.01
N MET A 113 2.15 4.13 -0.64
CA MET A 113 2.84 5.38 -0.93
C MET A 113 3.55 5.99 0.28
N ASN A 114 3.70 5.22 1.35
CA ASN A 114 4.53 5.56 2.50
C ASN A 114 4.82 4.34 3.36
N TYR A 115 5.89 4.40 4.14
CA TYR A 115 6.21 3.40 5.16
C TYR A 115 6.30 4.04 6.54
N ILE A 116 7.15 5.04 6.74
CA ILE A 116 7.41 5.68 8.04
C ILE A 116 7.18 7.19 8.04
N ASN A 117 6.82 7.79 6.92
CA ASN A 117 6.62 9.24 6.78
C ASN A 117 5.15 9.65 6.90
N GLU A 118 4.92 10.97 6.85
CA GLU A 118 3.59 11.53 6.56
C GLU A 118 3.51 11.90 5.07
N PRO A 119 2.75 11.14 4.27
CA PRO A 119 2.74 11.32 2.82
C PRO A 119 2.13 12.65 2.38
N LEU A 120 1.18 13.21 3.15
CA LEU A 120 0.50 14.45 2.79
C LEU A 120 1.35 15.72 2.98
N ILE A 121 2.55 15.61 3.59
CA ILE A 121 3.54 16.69 3.57
C ILE A 121 4.01 16.96 2.14
N ARG A 122 4.01 15.94 1.29
CA ARG A 122 4.39 16.08 -0.11
C ARG A 122 3.31 16.80 -0.91
N PRO A 123 3.54 18.04 -1.41
CA PRO A 123 2.47 18.83 -2.03
C PRO A 123 1.99 18.28 -3.37
N ASP A 124 2.85 17.55 -4.08
CA ASP A 124 2.53 16.98 -5.39
C ASP A 124 2.14 15.48 -5.35
N ILE A 125 1.80 14.95 -4.18
CA ILE A 125 1.44 13.52 -4.01
C ILE A 125 0.33 13.08 -4.97
N PHE A 126 -0.65 13.95 -5.25
CA PHE A 126 -1.75 13.62 -6.15
C PHE A 126 -1.31 13.41 -7.60
N LYS A 127 -0.17 13.99 -8.01
CA LYS A 127 0.44 13.73 -9.31
C LYS A 127 0.90 12.27 -9.41
N PHE A 128 1.50 11.74 -8.35
CA PHE A 128 1.93 10.35 -8.24
C PHE A 128 0.74 9.39 -8.25
N ILE A 129 -0.29 9.68 -7.45
CA ILE A 129 -1.52 8.88 -7.38
C ILE A 129 -2.19 8.82 -8.75
N LYS A 130 -2.34 9.98 -9.39
CA LYS A 130 -2.97 10.06 -10.71
C LYS A 130 -2.20 9.23 -11.74
N TYR A 131 -0.87 9.39 -11.78
CA TYR A 131 -0.03 8.65 -12.73
C TYR A 131 -0.18 7.14 -12.54
N ALA A 132 0.00 6.66 -11.31
CA ALA A 132 -0.08 5.23 -11.00
C ALA A 132 -1.46 4.64 -11.38
N ARG A 133 -2.55 5.36 -11.09
CA ARG A 133 -3.89 4.94 -11.48
C ARG A 133 -4.04 4.87 -13.00
N ASP A 134 -3.61 5.90 -13.71
CA ASP A 134 -3.73 5.98 -15.17
C ASP A 134 -2.86 4.91 -15.86
N ALA A 135 -1.74 4.51 -15.24
CA ALA A 135 -0.89 3.41 -15.69
C ALA A 135 -1.50 2.01 -15.46
N GLY A 136 -2.54 1.89 -14.62
CA GLY A 136 -3.25 0.61 -14.40
C GLY A 136 -3.02 -0.04 -13.05
N ILE A 137 -2.51 0.69 -12.06
CA ILE A 137 -2.50 0.23 -10.67
C ILE A 137 -3.94 0.19 -10.16
N LEU A 138 -4.33 -0.95 -9.59
CA LEU A 138 -5.71 -1.20 -9.13
C LEU A 138 -5.95 -0.77 -7.69
N ASP A 139 -4.91 -0.78 -6.85
CA ASP A 139 -5.02 -0.49 -5.42
C ASP A 139 -3.88 0.44 -5.00
N ILE A 140 -4.25 1.64 -4.55
CA ILE A 140 -3.31 2.67 -4.11
C ILE A 140 -3.70 3.09 -2.70
N TYR A 141 -2.79 2.93 -1.75
CA TYR A 141 -3.08 3.29 -0.37
C TYR A 141 -1.87 3.91 0.34
N PHE A 142 -2.15 4.60 1.40
CA PHE A 142 -1.17 5.14 2.33
C PHE A 142 -1.77 5.29 3.73
N SER A 143 -0.90 5.39 4.71
CA SER A 143 -1.28 5.74 6.08
C SER A 143 -0.98 7.21 6.31
N THR A 144 -1.85 7.91 7.01
CA THR A 144 -1.67 9.33 7.35
C THR A 144 -2.03 9.58 8.82
N ASN A 145 -1.39 10.56 9.42
CA ASN A 145 -1.76 11.04 10.76
C ASN A 145 -2.99 11.95 10.73
N GLY A 146 -3.46 12.34 9.55
CA GLY A 146 -4.69 13.12 9.36
C GLY A 146 -4.63 14.58 9.85
N SER A 147 -3.45 15.15 10.04
CA SER A 147 -3.29 16.52 10.58
C SER A 147 -3.18 17.60 9.50
N LEU A 148 -3.10 17.23 8.23
CA LEU A 148 -2.91 18.11 7.08
C LEU A 148 -4.12 18.06 6.15
#